data_661e7351dda7b2856892802d7954845a
#
_entry.id   661e7351dda7b2856892802d7954845a
#
_cell.length_a   1.000
_cell.length_b   1.000
_cell.length_c   1.000
_cell.angle_alpha   90.00
_cell.angle_beta   90.00
_cell.angle_gamma   90.00
#
_symmetry.space_group_name_H-M   'P 1'
#
loop_
_entity.id
_entity.type
_entity.pdbx_description
1 polymer ?
#
loop_
_entity_poly.entity_id
_entity_poly.type
_entity_poly.pdbx_seq_one_letter_code
_entity_poly.pdbx_strand_id
1 'polypeptide(L)'
;MHSRHQGPNLRSVSGACLSSALLTNSTESFAAPGDYGGSVLALQEPTHLRSVIPRQSAELIWIRWPQSEAALPEDLPRVVIVGGGFGGLNVARSLANAPLSITLIDKRNYHLFRPLLYQVATGLLSADEIAGPLRSILTQRNVEVLLDEVIGVDAQARRVHLRQYNPPYDFLILATGIQYNYFGHDEWQQFAPGLASLEDADEIRGKVLLAFERAEKLAALGHASPEAIQQLLTFVLVGAGTVGVEMASTLAEMSHVALARDFRYIDPRAAQILLYEADLRVLPTYPEALSLKAKRHLERLGVKVHTSTRVTLVDANGIIAGDKRVLASTVLWSAGVLASPAGRWLGAATDRSGRVIVNSDLSIPGHPEVFVIGDTAHVVAPSRNLLGIKAAEPMVMPGVAQPAIQEGRYVARLIRCRVLRKKLPPPFSYWDKGDLAIVGRAYAVADLRFVHFGGFSAWVVWAFVHIYSLINFANRLFVLLQWGFAFITKRRQVRIFPSQMERQAPRLQPRA
;
A
#
# COMPACT_ATOMS: atom_id res chain seq x y z
N MET A 1 71.58 5.10 6.27
CA MET A 1 71.82 3.71 5.86
C MET A 1 70.52 3.33 5.12
N HIS A 2 70.54 3.47 3.79
CA HIS A 2 70.77 2.49 2.72
C HIS A 2 69.83 1.30 2.80
N SER A 3 69.02 0.89 1.84
CA SER A 3 69.04 0.93 0.34
C SER A 3 67.64 0.37 -0.11
N ARG A 4 66.96 0.93 -1.07
CA ARG A 4 66.89 0.62 -2.51
C ARG A 4 66.77 -0.89 -2.85
N HIS A 5 65.68 -1.26 -3.57
CA HIS A 5 65.60 -1.88 -4.87
C HIS A 5 64.14 -2.16 -5.22
N GLN A 6 63.58 -1.55 -6.23
CA GLN A 6 63.46 -1.89 -7.67
C GLN A 6 62.31 -2.90 -7.98
N GLY A 7 61.34 -2.47 -8.80
CA GLY A 7 60.32 -3.27 -9.44
C GLY A 7 60.93 -4.07 -10.62
N PRO A 8 60.05 -4.75 -11.38
CA PRO A 8 59.74 -4.21 -12.74
C PRO A 8 58.30 -4.51 -13.32
N ASN A 9 57.87 -3.57 -14.16
CA ASN A 9 57.39 -3.71 -15.53
C ASN A 9 56.12 -4.55 -15.87
N LEU A 10 55.09 -3.85 -16.26
CA LEU A 10 54.47 -3.74 -17.59
C LEU A 10 54.29 -5.02 -18.45
N ARG A 11 53.06 -5.36 -18.75
CA ARG A 11 52.66 -5.65 -20.12
C ARG A 11 51.19 -5.26 -20.41
N SER A 12 51.05 -4.38 -21.33
CA SER A 12 49.90 -3.97 -22.12
C SER A 12 49.42 -5.09 -23.05
N VAL A 13 48.11 -5.24 -23.23
CA VAL A 13 47.55 -5.71 -24.50
C VAL A 13 46.38 -4.80 -24.88
N SER A 14 46.60 -4.11 -25.93
CA SER A 14 45.70 -3.37 -26.80
C SER A 14 44.65 -4.27 -27.47
N GLY A 15 43.43 -3.79 -27.65
CA GLY A 15 42.99 -3.23 -28.90
C GLY A 15 41.72 -3.86 -29.42
N ALA A 16 40.77 -3.08 -29.80
CA ALA A 16 40.05 -2.94 -31.06
C ALA A 16 38.65 -2.37 -30.77
N CYS A 17 38.40 -1.24 -31.04
CA CYS A 17 37.98 -0.31 -32.10
C CYS A 17 37.15 -0.96 -33.24
N LEU A 18 35.88 -0.50 -33.34
CA LEU A 18 35.16 -0.34 -34.64
C LEU A 18 33.95 0.56 -34.30
N SER A 19 34.04 1.85 -34.62
CA SER A 19 33.70 2.57 -35.84
C SER A 19 32.21 2.84 -36.04
N SER A 20 31.82 3.98 -35.70
CA SER A 20 31.16 5.13 -36.33
C SER A 20 30.61 4.94 -37.74
N ALA A 21 29.37 5.34 -37.94
CA ALA A 21 28.88 5.86 -39.21
C ALA A 21 27.98 7.08 -38.95
N LEU A 22 28.48 8.20 -39.37
CA LEU A 22 27.82 9.47 -39.60
C LEU A 22 26.89 9.36 -40.80
N LEU A 23 25.73 10.03 -40.76
CA LEU A 23 25.13 10.67 -41.96
C LEU A 23 24.39 11.94 -41.52
N THR A 24 24.95 12.95 -41.87
CA THR A 24 24.78 14.31 -42.35
C THR A 24 23.39 14.83 -42.62
N ASN A 25 23.26 16.10 -42.20
CA ASN A 25 22.35 17.17 -42.52
C ASN A 25 21.80 17.25 -43.94
N SER A 26 20.53 17.73 -44.03
CA SER A 26 20.19 18.83 -44.93
C SER A 26 18.99 19.61 -44.43
N THR A 27 19.22 20.87 -44.18
CA THR A 27 18.30 21.99 -44.02
C THR A 27 17.67 22.33 -45.36
N GLU A 28 16.35 22.59 -45.39
CA GLU A 28 15.81 23.64 -46.30
C GLU A 28 14.52 24.20 -45.69
N SER A 29 14.51 25.51 -45.58
CA SER A 29 13.40 26.43 -45.28
C SER A 29 12.57 26.68 -46.51
N PHE A 30 11.24 26.92 -46.45
CA PHE A 30 10.57 28.04 -47.07
C PHE A 30 9.04 28.07 -46.78
N ALA A 31 8.60 29.25 -46.30
CA ALA A 31 7.38 30.00 -46.58
C ALA A 31 5.96 29.39 -46.53
N ALA A 32 5.13 30.00 -45.71
CA ALA A 32 3.67 30.12 -45.91
C ALA A 32 3.41 31.29 -46.93
N PRO A 33 2.16 31.58 -47.39
CA PRO A 33 0.81 31.13 -47.03
C PRO A 33 -0.11 30.85 -48.26
N GLY A 34 -1.36 30.39 -48.04
CA GLY A 34 -2.41 30.43 -49.06
C GLY A 34 -3.63 29.51 -48.72
N ASP A 35 -4.70 30.17 -48.37
CA ASP A 35 -6.09 29.62 -48.38
C ASP A 35 -6.41 28.93 -49.70
N TYR A 36 -7.08 27.77 -49.62
CA TYR A 36 -8.22 27.40 -50.49
C TYR A 36 -8.94 26.17 -49.91
N GLY A 37 -10.22 26.29 -49.87
CA GLY A 37 -11.17 25.28 -49.41
C GLY A 37 -11.30 24.04 -50.32
N GLY A 38 -11.89 23.01 -49.84
CA GLY A 38 -12.48 22.01 -50.66
C GLY A 38 -12.20 20.56 -50.25
N SER A 39 -13.32 19.93 -49.86
CA SER A 39 -13.66 18.51 -50.03
C SER A 39 -12.96 17.48 -49.14
N VAL A 40 -13.78 16.96 -48.24
CA VAL A 40 -13.68 15.67 -47.57
C VAL A 40 -13.41 14.55 -48.55
N LEU A 41 -12.21 13.96 -48.53
CA LEU A 41 -11.91 12.68 -49.17
C LEU A 41 -11.88 11.63 -48.09
N ALA A 42 -12.89 10.80 -48.04
CA ALA A 42 -12.91 9.55 -47.26
C ALA A 42 -11.77 8.65 -47.74
N LEU A 43 -10.79 8.39 -46.90
CA LEU A 43 -9.82 7.33 -47.12
C LEU A 43 -10.53 5.99 -46.94
N GLN A 44 -10.77 5.30 -48.04
CA GLN A 44 -11.16 3.89 -48.12
C GLN A 44 -10.08 3.03 -47.46
N GLU A 45 -10.47 2.25 -46.47
CA GLU A 45 -9.68 1.13 -45.95
C GLU A 45 -9.38 0.11 -47.06
N PRO A 46 -8.18 -0.46 -47.13
CA PRO A 46 -7.87 -1.51 -48.09
C PRO A 46 -8.57 -2.81 -47.68
N THR A 47 -9.61 -3.14 -48.42
CA THR A 47 -10.37 -4.38 -48.39
C THR A 47 -9.58 -5.55 -48.98
N HIS A 48 -8.49 -6.01 -48.37
CA HIS A 48 -7.86 -7.27 -48.73
C HIS A 48 -7.08 -7.91 -47.56
N LEU A 49 -7.75 -8.17 -46.42
CA LEU A 49 -7.29 -9.11 -45.39
C LEU A 49 -8.46 -9.65 -44.57
N ARG A 50 -9.57 -9.96 -45.28
CA ARG A 50 -10.69 -10.76 -44.74
C ARG A 50 -10.72 -12.07 -45.52
N SER A 51 -9.90 -13.02 -45.09
CA SER A 51 -10.20 -14.46 -45.25
C SER A 51 -8.93 -15.25 -44.87
N VAL A 52 -8.82 -15.65 -43.66
CA VAL A 52 -8.24 -16.91 -43.16
C VAL A 52 -8.20 -16.84 -41.65
N ILE A 53 -9.33 -16.72 -40.98
CA ILE A 53 -9.49 -17.19 -39.60
C ILE A 53 -10.82 -17.95 -39.59
N PRO A 54 -10.83 -19.27 -39.48
CA PRO A 54 -12.05 -20.01 -39.28
C PRO A 54 -12.67 -19.62 -37.95
N ARG A 55 -13.95 -19.21 -37.96
CA ARG A 55 -14.79 -19.17 -36.77
C ARG A 55 -15.03 -20.61 -36.30
N GLN A 56 -14.07 -21.19 -35.67
CA GLN A 56 -14.28 -22.36 -34.83
C GLN A 56 -13.96 -21.90 -33.39
N SER A 57 -14.99 -22.02 -32.55
CA SER A 57 -14.95 -22.06 -31.08
C SER A 57 -13.62 -21.61 -30.50
N ALA A 58 -13.60 -20.44 -29.88
CA ALA A 58 -12.48 -20.00 -29.02
C ALA A 58 -12.45 -20.91 -27.79
N GLU A 59 -12.03 -22.13 -27.95
CA GLU A 59 -11.38 -22.89 -26.91
C GLU A 59 -10.08 -22.17 -26.65
N LEU A 60 -10.08 -21.41 -25.56
CA LEU A 60 -8.87 -20.80 -25.03
C LEU A 60 -7.82 -21.91 -24.88
N ILE A 61 -6.83 -21.91 -25.80
CA ILE A 61 -5.65 -22.76 -25.69
C ILE A 61 -4.94 -22.27 -24.41
N TRP A 62 -5.23 -22.96 -23.32
CA TRP A 62 -4.41 -22.86 -22.12
C TRP A 62 -3.03 -23.38 -22.48
N ILE A 63 -2.06 -22.48 -22.65
CA ILE A 63 -0.65 -22.85 -22.71
C ILE A 63 -0.31 -23.38 -21.32
N ARG A 64 -0.52 -24.68 -21.11
CA ARG A 64 0.06 -25.39 -19.98
C ARG A 64 1.58 -25.30 -20.14
N TRP A 65 2.22 -24.48 -19.33
CA TRP A 65 3.65 -24.66 -19.10
C TRP A 65 3.87 -26.11 -18.65
N PRO A 66 4.93 -26.78 -19.14
CA PRO A 66 5.23 -28.12 -18.70
C PRO A 66 5.48 -28.08 -17.20
N GLN A 67 4.45 -28.46 -16.43
CA GLN A 67 4.62 -28.76 -15.03
C GLN A 67 5.28 -30.11 -14.95
N SER A 68 6.44 -30.17 -14.28
CA SER A 68 7.12 -31.42 -13.99
C SER A 68 6.13 -32.45 -13.41
N GLU A 69 6.08 -33.60 -14.07
CA GLU A 69 5.45 -34.85 -13.76
C GLU A 69 4.82 -35.02 -12.39
N ALA A 70 3.55 -35.10 -12.39
CA ALA A 70 2.46 -35.59 -11.58
C ALA A 70 1.40 -34.48 -11.39
N ALA A 71 0.38 -34.51 -12.25
CA ALA A 71 -0.85 -33.77 -12.05
C ALA A 71 -1.40 -34.08 -10.64
N LEU A 72 -1.86 -33.07 -9.91
CA LEU A 72 -2.58 -33.31 -8.67
C LEU A 72 -3.81 -34.17 -8.98
N PRO A 73 -4.20 -35.13 -8.11
CA PRO A 73 -5.44 -35.89 -8.30
C PRO A 73 -6.61 -34.91 -8.56
N GLU A 74 -7.43 -35.23 -9.57
CA GLU A 74 -8.57 -34.36 -9.96
C GLU A 74 -9.65 -34.26 -8.88
N ASP A 75 -9.67 -35.17 -7.91
CA ASP A 75 -10.67 -35.26 -6.84
C ASP A 75 -10.30 -34.51 -5.52
N LEU A 76 -9.28 -33.71 -5.54
CA LEU A 76 -8.91 -32.95 -4.32
C LEU A 76 -9.91 -31.83 -4.00
N PRO A 77 -10.29 -31.64 -2.70
CA PRO A 77 -11.15 -30.54 -2.30
C PRO A 77 -10.51 -29.18 -2.69
N ARG A 78 -11.32 -28.31 -3.30
CA ARG A 78 -10.91 -27.03 -3.86
C ARG A 78 -11.06 -25.93 -2.81
N VAL A 79 -9.97 -25.24 -2.55
CA VAL A 79 -9.93 -24.08 -1.67
C VAL A 79 -9.69 -22.83 -2.50
N VAL A 80 -10.66 -21.91 -2.52
CA VAL A 80 -10.49 -20.61 -3.16
C VAL A 80 -10.23 -19.56 -2.08
N ILE A 81 -9.14 -18.82 -2.23
CA ILE A 81 -8.73 -17.74 -1.34
C ILE A 81 -8.76 -16.44 -2.13
N VAL A 82 -9.55 -15.46 -1.68
CA VAL A 82 -9.67 -14.14 -2.30
C VAL A 82 -8.91 -13.12 -1.48
N GLY A 83 -7.81 -12.61 -2.03
CA GLY A 83 -6.91 -11.64 -1.42
C GLY A 83 -5.60 -12.25 -0.94
N GLY A 84 -4.49 -11.78 -1.51
CA GLY A 84 -3.09 -12.13 -1.18
C GLY A 84 -2.48 -11.28 -0.07
N GLY A 85 -3.31 -10.61 0.75
CA GLY A 85 -2.89 -9.85 1.92
C GLY A 85 -2.41 -10.74 3.08
N PHE A 86 -2.30 -10.17 4.29
CA PHE A 86 -1.81 -10.91 5.46
C PHE A 86 -2.64 -12.16 5.78
N GLY A 87 -3.97 -12.07 5.71
CA GLY A 87 -4.85 -13.19 6.01
C GLY A 87 -4.71 -14.30 4.97
N GLY A 88 -5.04 -14.01 3.71
CA GLY A 88 -5.08 -15.02 2.64
C GLY A 88 -3.73 -15.66 2.36
N LEU A 89 -2.64 -14.89 2.37
CA LEU A 89 -1.29 -15.46 2.24
C LEU A 89 -0.96 -16.45 3.35
N ASN A 90 -1.36 -16.15 4.60
CA ASN A 90 -1.13 -17.09 5.72
C ASN A 90 -2.03 -18.34 5.62
N VAL A 91 -3.26 -18.23 5.07
CA VAL A 91 -4.06 -19.42 4.73
C VAL A 91 -3.34 -20.27 3.70
N ALA A 92 -2.96 -19.70 2.56
CA ALA A 92 -2.29 -20.42 1.46
C ALA A 92 -1.02 -21.14 1.95
N ARG A 93 -0.13 -20.44 2.66
CA ARG A 93 1.10 -21.03 3.22
C ARG A 93 0.84 -22.12 4.25
N SER A 94 -0.19 -21.96 5.08
CA SER A 94 -0.51 -22.94 6.12
C SER A 94 -1.20 -24.19 5.58
N LEU A 95 -1.88 -24.10 4.42
CA LEU A 95 -2.47 -25.23 3.69
C LEU A 95 -1.52 -25.85 2.65
N ALA A 96 -0.40 -25.23 2.39
CA ALA A 96 0.61 -25.78 1.49
C ALA A 96 0.95 -27.24 1.87
N ASN A 97 1.11 -28.09 0.87
CA ASN A 97 1.35 -29.53 1.02
C ASN A 97 0.23 -30.33 1.71
N ALA A 98 -0.95 -29.73 1.97
CA ALA A 98 -2.14 -30.50 2.35
C ALA A 98 -2.78 -31.16 1.10
N PRO A 99 -3.59 -32.25 1.25
CA PRO A 99 -4.28 -32.87 0.13
C PRO A 99 -5.48 -32.01 -0.32
N LEU A 100 -5.17 -30.87 -0.93
CA LEU A 100 -6.10 -29.82 -1.36
C LEU A 100 -5.58 -29.19 -2.66
N SER A 101 -6.49 -28.73 -3.50
CA SER A 101 -6.21 -27.84 -4.61
C SER A 101 -6.54 -26.41 -4.17
N ILE A 102 -5.56 -25.51 -4.18
CA ILE A 102 -5.67 -24.16 -3.64
C ILE A 102 -5.51 -23.15 -4.77
N THR A 103 -6.50 -22.28 -4.95
CA THR A 103 -6.41 -21.15 -5.86
C THR A 103 -6.45 -19.85 -5.06
N LEU A 104 -5.36 -19.08 -5.06
CA LEU A 104 -5.33 -17.75 -4.50
C LEU A 104 -5.56 -16.73 -5.60
N ILE A 105 -6.61 -15.93 -5.46
CA ILE A 105 -7.02 -14.87 -6.40
C ILE A 105 -6.71 -13.52 -5.79
N ASP A 106 -5.95 -12.67 -6.49
CA ASP A 106 -5.75 -11.28 -6.10
C ASP A 106 -5.70 -10.40 -7.36
N LYS A 107 -6.18 -9.18 -7.25
CA LYS A 107 -6.10 -8.17 -8.30
C LYS A 107 -4.68 -7.60 -8.51
N ARG A 108 -3.75 -7.92 -7.61
CA ARG A 108 -2.33 -7.58 -7.67
C ARG A 108 -1.49 -8.84 -7.65
N ASN A 109 -0.37 -8.83 -8.34
CA ASN A 109 0.54 -9.97 -8.39
C ASN A 109 1.51 -10.05 -7.21
N TYR A 110 1.34 -9.16 -6.20
CA TYR A 110 2.27 -9.03 -5.07
C TYR A 110 1.55 -9.02 -3.72
N HIS A 111 2.23 -9.52 -2.70
CA HIS A 111 1.91 -9.28 -1.30
C HIS A 111 2.58 -7.99 -0.85
N LEU A 112 1.84 -7.13 -0.15
CA LEU A 112 2.29 -5.84 0.34
C LEU A 112 2.40 -5.83 1.86
N PHE A 113 3.57 -5.45 2.38
CA PHE A 113 3.77 -5.17 3.80
C PHE A 113 3.32 -3.75 4.15
N ARG A 114 2.00 -3.55 4.23
CA ARG A 114 1.35 -2.25 4.43
C ARG A 114 1.86 -1.41 5.61
N PRO A 115 2.32 -1.99 6.75
CA PRO A 115 2.83 -1.17 7.85
C PRO A 115 4.02 -0.26 7.51
N LEU A 116 4.74 -0.51 6.41
CA LEU A 116 5.82 0.35 5.94
C LEU A 116 5.47 1.17 4.69
N LEU A 117 4.20 1.16 4.25
CA LEU A 117 3.79 1.81 3.01
C LEU A 117 3.96 3.34 3.06
N TYR A 118 3.78 3.96 4.23
CA TYR A 118 4.04 5.39 4.42
C TYR A 118 5.51 5.77 4.14
N GLN A 119 6.46 4.84 4.32
CA GLN A 119 7.86 5.08 4.00
C GLN A 119 8.12 5.11 2.49
N VAL A 120 7.36 4.34 1.71
CA VAL A 120 7.38 4.43 0.25
C VAL A 120 6.77 5.75 -0.20
N ALA A 121 5.62 6.13 0.36
CA ALA A 121 4.96 7.41 0.07
C ALA A 121 5.81 8.64 0.41
N THR A 122 6.79 8.50 1.30
CA THR A 122 7.68 9.60 1.72
C THR A 122 9.13 9.42 1.25
N GLY A 123 9.38 8.48 0.32
CA GLY A 123 10.68 8.28 -0.33
C GLY A 123 11.80 7.74 0.57
N LEU A 124 11.46 7.10 1.68
CA LEU A 124 12.43 6.45 2.56
C LEU A 124 12.76 5.03 2.08
N LEU A 125 11.74 4.28 1.63
CA LEU A 125 11.86 2.95 1.07
C LEU A 125 11.37 2.91 -0.39
N SER A 126 11.86 1.94 -1.17
CA SER A 126 11.31 1.60 -2.47
C SER A 126 10.14 0.60 -2.34
N ALA A 127 9.31 0.51 -3.38
CA ALA A 127 8.19 -0.43 -3.42
C ALA A 127 8.65 -1.89 -3.26
N ASP A 128 9.76 -2.27 -3.90
CA ASP A 128 10.29 -3.63 -3.91
C ASP A 128 10.80 -4.09 -2.53
N GLU A 129 11.13 -3.15 -1.65
CA GLU A 129 11.62 -3.47 -0.31
C GLU A 129 10.50 -3.96 0.63
N ILE A 130 9.24 -3.59 0.34
CA ILE A 130 8.08 -3.93 1.17
C ILE A 130 7.04 -4.81 0.45
N ALA A 131 7.26 -5.11 -0.82
CA ALA A 131 6.40 -5.99 -1.61
C ALA A 131 7.15 -7.23 -2.08
N GLY A 132 6.39 -8.30 -2.31
CA GLY A 132 6.95 -9.54 -2.84
C GLY A 132 5.98 -10.23 -3.80
N PRO A 133 6.43 -10.70 -4.98
CA PRO A 133 5.57 -11.37 -5.93
C PRO A 133 4.91 -12.62 -5.31
N LEU A 134 3.59 -12.74 -5.40
CA LEU A 134 2.84 -13.86 -4.80
C LEU A 134 3.33 -15.20 -5.32
N ARG A 135 3.63 -15.30 -6.62
CA ARG A 135 4.13 -16.55 -7.24
C ARG A 135 5.53 -16.96 -6.73
N SER A 136 6.36 -15.98 -6.32
CA SER A 136 7.68 -16.26 -5.71
C SER A 136 7.56 -16.70 -4.26
N ILE A 137 6.49 -16.27 -3.58
CA ILE A 137 6.23 -16.62 -2.17
C ILE A 137 5.53 -17.95 -2.05
N LEU A 138 4.63 -18.27 -2.99
CA LEU A 138 3.78 -19.46 -3.02
C LEU A 138 4.27 -20.40 -4.13
N THR A 139 5.28 -21.21 -3.83
CA THR A 139 5.93 -22.12 -4.80
C THR A 139 5.47 -23.57 -4.69
N GLN A 140 4.54 -23.85 -3.77
CA GLN A 140 4.06 -25.22 -3.52
C GLN A 140 3.15 -25.67 -4.65
N ARG A 141 3.27 -26.97 -5.03
CA ARG A 141 2.56 -27.56 -6.18
C ARG A 141 1.03 -27.49 -6.09
N ASN A 142 0.49 -27.53 -4.87
CA ASN A 142 -0.95 -27.49 -4.64
C ASN A 142 -1.51 -26.08 -4.51
N VAL A 143 -0.71 -25.02 -4.77
CA VAL A 143 -1.12 -23.63 -4.71
C VAL A 143 -0.95 -22.97 -6.08
N GLU A 144 -2.06 -22.56 -6.66
CA GLU A 144 -2.11 -21.75 -7.86
C GLU A 144 -2.40 -20.28 -7.48
N VAL A 145 -1.74 -19.33 -8.13
CA VAL A 145 -2.02 -17.90 -7.99
C VAL A 145 -2.68 -17.41 -9.27
N LEU A 146 -3.86 -16.83 -9.14
CA LEU A 146 -4.61 -16.24 -10.24
C LEU A 146 -4.66 -14.71 -10.08
N LEU A 147 -4.13 -13.99 -11.07
CA LEU A 147 -4.24 -12.52 -11.13
C LEU A 147 -5.58 -12.16 -11.76
N ASP A 148 -6.57 -11.83 -10.94
CA ASP A 148 -7.91 -11.43 -11.40
C ASP A 148 -8.66 -10.68 -10.29
N GLU A 149 -9.77 -10.05 -10.66
CA GLU A 149 -10.62 -9.33 -9.73
C GLU A 149 -11.93 -10.09 -9.49
N VAL A 150 -12.22 -10.38 -8.22
CA VAL A 150 -13.50 -10.96 -7.82
C VAL A 150 -14.57 -9.88 -7.83
N ILE A 151 -15.65 -10.13 -8.54
CA ILE A 151 -16.79 -9.22 -8.68
C ILE A 151 -18.04 -9.71 -7.93
N GLY A 152 -18.06 -10.96 -7.46
CA GLY A 152 -19.17 -11.52 -6.72
C GLY A 152 -18.91 -12.94 -6.22
N VAL A 153 -19.83 -13.44 -5.41
CA VAL A 153 -19.84 -14.82 -4.89
C VAL A 153 -21.26 -15.36 -4.93
N ASP A 154 -21.45 -16.54 -5.48
CA ASP A 154 -22.65 -17.35 -5.32
C ASP A 154 -22.38 -18.42 -4.26
N ALA A 155 -22.85 -18.19 -3.04
CA ALA A 155 -22.62 -19.11 -1.95
C ALA A 155 -23.46 -20.41 -2.08
N GLN A 156 -24.63 -20.36 -2.75
CA GLN A 156 -25.47 -21.53 -2.96
C GLN A 156 -24.88 -22.46 -4.03
N ALA A 157 -24.49 -21.87 -5.19
CA ALA A 157 -23.82 -22.62 -6.25
C ALA A 157 -22.36 -22.92 -5.97
N ARG A 158 -21.79 -22.39 -4.87
CA ARG A 158 -20.37 -22.50 -4.47
C ARG A 158 -19.42 -22.07 -5.57
N ARG A 159 -19.65 -20.87 -6.12
CA ARG A 159 -18.84 -20.27 -7.19
C ARG A 159 -18.38 -18.86 -6.83
N VAL A 160 -17.15 -18.54 -7.20
CA VAL A 160 -16.63 -17.16 -7.17
C VAL A 160 -16.79 -16.56 -8.56
N HIS A 161 -17.29 -15.35 -8.68
CA HIS A 161 -17.47 -14.67 -9.96
C HIS A 161 -16.24 -13.80 -10.28
N LEU A 162 -15.55 -14.11 -11.35
CA LEU A 162 -14.54 -13.31 -11.99
C LEU A 162 -15.11 -12.71 -13.29
N ARG A 163 -14.36 -11.86 -13.94
CA ARG A 163 -14.84 -11.20 -15.18
C ARG A 163 -15.13 -12.20 -16.32
N GLN A 164 -14.37 -13.28 -16.41
CA GLN A 164 -14.45 -14.25 -17.52
C GLN A 164 -14.63 -15.71 -17.07
N TYR A 165 -14.50 -15.98 -15.80
CA TYR A 165 -14.48 -17.35 -15.26
C TYR A 165 -15.09 -17.40 -13.87
N ASN A 166 -15.74 -18.51 -13.53
CA ASN A 166 -16.43 -18.71 -12.25
C ASN A 166 -15.91 -19.98 -11.57
N PRO A 167 -14.74 -19.94 -10.89
CA PRO A 167 -14.18 -21.10 -10.24
C PRO A 167 -15.11 -21.64 -9.14
N PRO A 168 -15.36 -22.95 -9.14
CA PRO A 168 -16.08 -23.60 -8.05
C PRO A 168 -15.17 -23.82 -6.84
N TYR A 169 -15.76 -23.89 -5.64
CA TYR A 169 -15.04 -24.14 -4.42
C TYR A 169 -15.76 -25.17 -3.51
N ASP A 170 -14.99 -25.86 -2.70
CA ASP A 170 -15.46 -26.65 -1.57
C ASP A 170 -15.26 -25.87 -0.27
N PHE A 171 -14.23 -24.98 -0.23
CA PHE A 171 -14.00 -23.99 0.81
C PHE A 171 -13.66 -22.65 0.19
N LEU A 172 -14.25 -21.56 0.71
CA LEU A 172 -13.99 -20.19 0.29
C LEU A 172 -13.46 -19.37 1.46
N ILE A 173 -12.40 -18.61 1.24
CA ILE A 173 -11.86 -17.66 2.20
C ILE A 173 -11.83 -16.26 1.58
N LEU A 174 -12.58 -15.32 2.16
CA LEU A 174 -12.56 -13.92 1.78
C LEU A 174 -11.64 -13.14 2.74
N ALA A 175 -10.51 -12.68 2.21
CA ALA A 175 -9.47 -11.91 2.90
C ALA A 175 -9.17 -10.62 2.15
N THR A 176 -10.20 -9.94 1.68
CA THR A 176 -10.17 -8.85 0.70
C THR A 176 -9.81 -7.47 1.28
N GLY A 177 -9.67 -7.38 2.62
CA GLY A 177 -9.17 -6.20 3.31
C GLY A 177 -10.15 -5.02 3.32
N ILE A 178 -9.60 -3.81 3.30
CA ILE A 178 -10.32 -2.54 3.40
C ILE A 178 -10.08 -1.63 2.20
N GLN A 179 -10.96 -0.64 2.07
CA GLN A 179 -10.83 0.56 1.26
C GLN A 179 -11.03 1.81 2.13
N TYR A 180 -10.63 2.99 1.64
CA TYR A 180 -10.87 4.22 2.35
C TYR A 180 -12.35 4.59 2.36
N ASN A 181 -12.76 5.27 3.43
CA ASN A 181 -14.09 5.80 3.64
C ASN A 181 -14.03 7.33 3.62
N TYR A 182 -14.67 7.94 2.66
CA TYR A 182 -14.83 9.39 2.58
C TYR A 182 -16.15 9.87 3.20
N PHE A 183 -16.83 9.01 3.98
CA PHE A 183 -18.06 9.32 4.72
C PHE A 183 -19.20 9.89 3.85
N GLY A 184 -19.36 9.37 2.63
CA GLY A 184 -20.36 9.78 1.66
C GLY A 184 -19.88 10.87 0.70
N HIS A 185 -18.61 11.23 0.76
CA HIS A 185 -17.97 12.23 -0.10
C HIS A 185 -16.89 11.58 -0.98
N ASP A 186 -17.28 10.58 -1.78
CA ASP A 186 -16.32 9.83 -2.62
C ASP A 186 -15.61 10.73 -3.65
N GLU A 187 -16.19 11.88 -3.99
CA GLU A 187 -15.59 12.91 -4.82
C GLU A 187 -14.32 13.54 -4.20
N TRP A 188 -14.10 13.40 -2.89
CA TRP A 188 -12.88 13.91 -2.25
C TRP A 188 -11.64 13.09 -2.58
N GLN A 189 -11.82 11.84 -3.01
CA GLN A 189 -10.70 10.93 -3.33
C GLN A 189 -9.73 11.53 -4.36
N GLN A 190 -10.25 12.25 -5.36
CA GLN A 190 -9.42 12.88 -6.39
C GLN A 190 -8.51 13.99 -5.83
N PHE A 191 -8.90 14.64 -4.72
CA PHE A 191 -8.15 15.72 -4.09
C PHE A 191 -7.32 15.24 -2.90
N ALA A 192 -7.81 14.25 -2.19
CA ALA A 192 -7.18 13.70 -0.99
C ALA A 192 -7.02 12.18 -1.10
N PRO A 193 -5.99 11.69 -1.81
CA PRO A 193 -5.74 10.24 -1.91
C PRO A 193 -5.47 9.63 -0.54
N GLY A 194 -5.95 8.40 -0.37
CA GLY A 194 -5.59 7.55 0.76
C GLY A 194 -4.32 6.76 0.51
N LEU A 195 -3.85 5.98 1.49
CA LEU A 195 -2.62 5.20 1.41
C LEU A 195 -2.89 3.70 1.65
N ALA A 196 -3.35 2.97 0.63
CA ALA A 196 -3.70 1.55 0.72
C ALA A 196 -2.90 0.64 -0.20
N SER A 197 -2.24 1.18 -1.21
CA SER A 197 -1.54 0.43 -2.26
C SER A 197 -0.21 1.09 -2.64
N LEU A 198 0.61 0.39 -3.44
CA LEU A 198 1.85 0.97 -3.98
C LEU A 198 1.56 2.13 -4.93
N GLU A 199 0.49 2.01 -5.71
CA GLU A 199 0.02 3.05 -6.63
C GLU A 199 -0.31 4.35 -5.86
N ASP A 200 -1.03 4.22 -4.73
CA ASP A 200 -1.33 5.36 -3.85
C ASP A 200 -0.05 5.97 -3.25
N ALA A 201 0.89 5.12 -2.83
CA ALA A 201 2.16 5.60 -2.27
C ALA A 201 2.99 6.36 -3.30
N ASP A 202 3.02 5.90 -4.55
CA ASP A 202 3.71 6.56 -5.66
C ASP A 202 3.02 7.88 -6.04
N GLU A 203 1.68 7.91 -6.05
CA GLU A 203 0.90 9.13 -6.28
C GLU A 203 1.18 10.17 -5.20
N ILE A 204 1.11 9.78 -3.93
CA ILE A 204 1.38 10.67 -2.79
C ILE A 204 2.80 11.21 -2.85
N ARG A 205 3.80 10.33 -3.09
CA ARG A 205 5.20 10.75 -3.23
C ARG A 205 5.37 11.75 -4.36
N GLY A 206 4.76 11.50 -5.50
CA GLY A 206 4.77 12.39 -6.65
C GLY A 206 4.15 13.74 -6.35
N LYS A 207 2.96 13.78 -5.74
CA LYS A 207 2.28 15.04 -5.34
C LYS A 207 3.13 15.87 -4.38
N VAL A 208 3.73 15.21 -3.37
CA VAL A 208 4.57 15.90 -2.38
C VAL A 208 5.82 16.48 -3.03
N LEU A 209 6.57 15.69 -3.81
CA LEU A 209 7.78 16.18 -4.47
C LEU A 209 7.49 17.26 -5.50
N LEU A 210 6.44 17.09 -6.30
CA LEU A 210 6.02 18.06 -7.31
C LEU A 210 5.59 19.41 -6.67
N ALA A 211 5.04 19.39 -5.47
CA ALA A 211 4.70 20.63 -4.74
C ALA A 211 5.95 21.47 -4.46
N PHE A 212 7.05 20.84 -4.03
CA PHE A 212 8.34 21.54 -3.83
C PHE A 212 8.92 22.05 -5.15
N GLU A 213 8.94 21.23 -6.22
CA GLU A 213 9.45 21.64 -7.54
C GLU A 213 8.67 22.83 -8.12
N ARG A 214 7.34 22.84 -7.93
CA ARG A 214 6.50 23.96 -8.36
C ARG A 214 6.75 25.23 -7.55
N ALA A 215 6.89 25.09 -6.24
CA ALA A 215 7.22 26.19 -5.36
C ALA A 215 8.58 26.82 -5.74
N GLU A 216 9.60 25.99 -5.99
CA GLU A 216 10.94 26.40 -6.46
C GLU A 216 10.85 27.15 -7.78
N LYS A 217 10.15 26.58 -8.77
CA LYS A 217 9.98 27.18 -10.10
C LYS A 217 9.27 28.54 -10.00
N LEU A 218 8.20 28.66 -9.22
CA LEU A 218 7.48 29.93 -9.06
C LEU A 218 8.32 30.99 -8.34
N ALA A 219 9.06 30.59 -7.30
CA ALA A 219 9.97 31.49 -6.59
C ALA A 219 11.12 31.96 -7.53
N ALA A 220 11.71 31.06 -8.32
CA ALA A 220 12.77 31.38 -9.28
C ALA A 220 12.31 32.36 -10.37
N LEU A 221 11.06 32.26 -10.82
CA LEU A 221 10.49 33.15 -11.85
C LEU A 221 10.03 34.50 -11.28
N GLY A 222 9.95 34.68 -9.95
CA GLY A 222 9.47 35.91 -9.33
C GLY A 222 7.99 36.26 -9.62
N HIS A 223 7.20 35.31 -10.12
CA HIS A 223 5.83 35.52 -10.59
C HIS A 223 4.75 35.10 -9.60
N ALA A 224 5.11 34.58 -8.41
CA ALA A 224 4.14 34.12 -7.42
C ALA A 224 4.20 34.94 -6.14
N SER A 225 3.03 35.15 -5.53
CA SER A 225 2.98 35.75 -4.20
C SER A 225 3.51 34.75 -3.14
N PRO A 226 4.00 35.24 -1.98
CA PRO A 226 4.41 34.41 -0.87
C PRO A 226 3.30 33.41 -0.44
N GLU A 227 2.04 33.84 -0.51
CA GLU A 227 0.87 33.01 -0.16
C GLU A 227 0.69 31.86 -1.14
N ALA A 228 0.90 32.07 -2.45
CA ALA A 228 0.83 31.02 -3.45
C ALA A 228 1.94 29.99 -3.27
N ILE A 229 3.16 30.40 -2.94
CA ILE A 229 4.27 29.50 -2.59
C ILE A 229 3.93 28.76 -1.30
N GLN A 230 3.41 29.44 -0.28
CA GLN A 230 3.03 28.79 0.98
C GLN A 230 1.91 27.78 0.79
N GLN A 231 0.93 28.02 -0.09
CA GLN A 231 -0.12 27.05 -0.43
C GLN A 231 0.47 25.76 -1.02
N LEU A 232 1.49 25.85 -1.88
CA LEU A 232 2.22 24.69 -2.41
C LEU A 232 2.97 23.95 -1.30
N LEU A 233 3.55 24.65 -0.36
CA LEU A 233 4.30 24.09 0.77
C LEU A 233 3.41 23.76 1.98
N THR A 234 2.09 23.74 1.82
CA THR A 234 1.14 23.33 2.86
C THR A 234 0.61 21.94 2.56
N PHE A 235 0.89 21.01 3.47
CA PHE A 235 0.49 19.61 3.42
C PHE A 235 -0.51 19.33 4.53
N VAL A 236 -1.70 18.89 4.15
CA VAL A 236 -2.78 18.58 5.09
C VAL A 236 -2.97 17.07 5.17
N LEU A 237 -3.03 16.55 6.39
CA LEU A 237 -3.40 15.17 6.66
C LEU A 237 -4.71 15.16 7.45
N VAL A 238 -5.67 14.36 6.99
CA VAL A 238 -6.98 14.18 7.63
C VAL A 238 -7.05 12.83 8.29
N GLY A 239 -7.21 12.82 9.62
CA GLY A 239 -7.18 11.61 10.45
C GLY A 239 -5.83 11.41 11.16
N ALA A 240 -5.84 11.34 12.49
CA ALA A 240 -4.66 11.16 13.32
C ALA A 240 -4.60 9.79 13.99
N GLY A 241 -5.08 8.76 13.31
CA GLY A 241 -4.77 7.36 13.61
C GLY A 241 -3.30 7.05 13.32
N THR A 242 -2.91 5.78 13.40
CA THR A 242 -1.51 5.34 13.23
C THR A 242 -0.93 5.82 11.89
N VAL A 243 -1.63 5.60 10.76
CA VAL A 243 -1.16 6.01 9.43
C VAL A 243 -0.98 7.53 9.33
N GLY A 244 -1.93 8.32 9.85
CA GLY A 244 -1.85 9.78 9.81
C GLY A 244 -0.67 10.34 10.63
N VAL A 245 -0.42 9.78 11.81
CA VAL A 245 0.71 10.13 12.67
C VAL A 245 2.05 9.78 12.02
N GLU A 246 2.15 8.58 11.43
CA GLU A 246 3.34 8.10 10.72
C GLU A 246 3.64 8.96 9.48
N MET A 247 2.62 9.25 8.68
CA MET A 247 2.75 10.13 7.52
C MET A 247 3.13 11.56 7.90
N ALA A 248 2.46 12.16 8.90
CA ALA A 248 2.73 13.53 9.32
C ALA A 248 4.16 13.70 9.82
N SER A 249 4.61 12.80 10.71
CA SER A 249 5.97 12.81 11.24
C SER A 249 7.02 12.64 10.15
N THR A 250 6.76 11.72 9.20
CA THR A 250 7.70 11.41 8.13
C THR A 250 7.76 12.52 7.08
N LEU A 251 6.64 13.19 6.78
CA LEU A 251 6.61 14.36 5.91
C LEU A 251 7.34 15.55 6.54
N ALA A 252 7.18 15.77 7.84
CA ALA A 252 7.92 16.82 8.55
C ALA A 252 9.45 16.58 8.46
N GLU A 253 9.90 15.36 8.68
CA GLU A 253 11.31 15.02 8.52
C GLU A 253 11.80 15.10 7.06
N MET A 254 10.96 14.73 6.09
CA MET A 254 11.29 14.88 4.68
C MET A 254 11.51 16.34 4.32
N SER A 255 10.57 17.21 4.69
CA SER A 255 10.60 18.64 4.39
C SER A 255 11.71 19.38 5.15
N HIS A 256 11.74 19.22 6.48
CA HIS A 256 12.60 20.01 7.34
C HIS A 256 14.05 19.54 7.43
N VAL A 257 14.31 18.26 7.03
CA VAL A 257 15.65 17.67 7.16
C VAL A 257 16.16 17.16 5.82
N ALA A 258 15.41 16.25 5.14
CA ALA A 258 15.95 15.57 3.97
C ALA A 258 16.05 16.49 2.73
N LEU A 259 15.07 17.38 2.52
CA LEU A 259 15.02 18.30 1.39
C LEU A 259 15.63 19.69 1.71
N ALA A 260 16.01 19.95 2.94
CA ALA A 260 16.39 21.29 3.44
C ALA A 260 17.51 21.99 2.64
N ARG A 261 18.28 21.28 1.83
CA ARG A 261 19.42 21.80 1.07
C ARG A 261 19.31 21.53 -0.44
N ASP A 262 18.18 21.01 -0.90
CA ASP A 262 18.04 20.58 -2.31
C ASP A 262 17.57 21.75 -3.22
N PHE A 263 16.92 22.79 -2.63
CA PHE A 263 16.31 23.89 -3.33
C PHE A 263 17.09 25.20 -3.12
N ARG A 264 17.00 26.13 -4.06
CA ARG A 264 17.77 27.40 -4.06
C ARG A 264 16.91 28.62 -3.80
N TYR A 265 15.67 28.62 -4.27
CA TYR A 265 14.76 29.76 -4.23
C TYR A 265 13.70 29.64 -3.15
N ILE A 266 13.47 28.43 -2.63
CA ILE A 266 12.60 28.19 -1.48
C ILE A 266 13.39 27.56 -0.33
N ASP A 267 12.89 27.73 0.89
CA ASP A 267 13.33 26.94 2.03
C ASP A 267 12.31 25.82 2.34
N PRO A 268 12.63 24.55 2.07
CA PRO A 268 11.73 23.45 2.38
C PRO A 268 11.29 23.37 3.85
N ARG A 269 12.07 23.97 4.77
CA ARG A 269 11.72 24.05 6.21
C ARG A 269 10.53 24.96 6.48
N ALA A 270 10.16 25.84 5.52
CA ALA A 270 8.95 26.63 5.58
C ALA A 270 7.66 25.82 5.31
N ALA A 271 7.79 24.56 4.92
CA ALA A 271 6.65 23.68 4.71
C ALA A 271 5.83 23.52 5.99
N GLN A 272 4.50 23.65 5.86
CA GLN A 272 3.56 23.45 6.94
C GLN A 272 2.92 22.07 6.83
N ILE A 273 3.09 21.25 7.83
CA ILE A 273 2.44 19.97 7.97
C ILE A 273 1.32 20.11 9.00
N LEU A 274 0.07 19.97 8.53
CA LEU A 274 -1.14 20.19 9.33
C LEU A 274 -1.85 18.84 9.48
N LEU A 275 -2.02 18.36 10.70
CA LEU A 275 -2.71 17.11 11.01
C LEU A 275 -4.04 17.42 11.70
N TYR A 276 -5.14 17.08 11.04
CA TYR A 276 -6.50 17.27 11.54
C TYR A 276 -7.11 15.97 12.04
N GLU A 277 -7.71 16.03 13.23
CA GLU A 277 -8.40 14.91 13.87
C GLU A 277 -9.74 15.37 14.43
N ALA A 278 -10.79 14.62 14.11
CA ALA A 278 -12.12 14.88 14.63
C ALA A 278 -12.27 14.55 16.12
N ASP A 279 -11.53 13.54 16.58
CA ASP A 279 -11.52 13.11 17.97
C ASP A 279 -10.67 14.02 18.85
N LEU A 280 -10.80 13.84 20.19
CA LEU A 280 -10.11 14.64 21.19
C LEU A 280 -8.59 14.51 21.17
N ARG A 281 -8.04 13.43 20.59
CA ARG A 281 -6.61 13.10 20.66
C ARG A 281 -6.12 12.32 19.45
N VAL A 282 -4.85 12.45 19.15
CA VAL A 282 -4.15 11.58 18.17
C VAL A 282 -4.05 10.16 18.74
N LEU A 283 -3.94 9.14 17.87
CA LEU A 283 -3.86 7.72 18.26
C LEU A 283 -4.96 7.35 19.26
N PRO A 284 -6.26 7.53 18.93
CA PRO A 284 -7.34 7.40 19.90
C PRO A 284 -7.46 6.00 20.53
N THR A 285 -6.93 4.97 19.84
CA THR A 285 -6.92 3.58 20.32
C THR A 285 -5.80 3.28 21.33
N TYR A 286 -4.83 4.18 21.48
CA TYR A 286 -3.73 4.05 22.45
C TYR A 286 -4.10 4.66 23.81
N PRO A 287 -3.44 4.20 24.91
CA PRO A 287 -3.54 4.87 26.19
C PRO A 287 -3.26 6.37 26.09
N GLU A 288 -4.02 7.19 26.86
CA GLU A 288 -3.94 8.64 26.80
C GLU A 288 -2.52 9.19 26.99
N ALA A 289 -1.76 8.60 27.92
CA ALA A 289 -0.38 9.01 28.16
C ALA A 289 0.52 8.82 26.91
N LEU A 290 0.27 7.78 26.11
CA LEU A 290 1.01 7.54 24.87
C LEU A 290 0.54 8.50 23.76
N SER A 291 -0.75 8.73 23.64
CA SER A 291 -1.33 9.73 22.74
C SER A 291 -0.73 11.13 22.98
N LEU A 292 -0.64 11.56 24.24
CA LEU A 292 -0.04 12.82 24.61
C LEU A 292 1.47 12.89 24.28
N LYS A 293 2.22 11.79 24.51
CA LYS A 293 3.64 11.70 24.13
C LYS A 293 3.79 11.82 22.62
N ALA A 294 2.94 11.14 21.83
CA ALA A 294 2.95 11.20 20.37
C ALA A 294 2.65 12.62 19.87
N LYS A 295 1.60 13.29 20.39
CA LYS A 295 1.25 14.67 20.05
C LYS A 295 2.42 15.63 20.31
N ARG A 296 2.98 15.60 21.52
CA ARG A 296 4.13 16.46 21.87
C ARG A 296 5.33 16.23 20.98
N HIS A 297 5.55 14.99 20.52
CA HIS A 297 6.66 14.70 19.62
C HIS A 297 6.39 15.19 18.20
N LEU A 298 5.18 15.02 17.66
CA LEU A 298 4.75 15.62 16.40
C LEU A 298 4.95 17.13 16.38
N GLU A 299 4.51 17.83 17.45
CA GLU A 299 4.67 19.27 17.59
C GLU A 299 6.16 19.70 17.61
N ARG A 300 7.06 18.91 18.24
CA ARG A 300 8.52 19.15 18.19
C ARG A 300 9.11 18.97 16.79
N LEU A 301 8.52 18.10 15.96
CA LEU A 301 8.92 17.93 14.56
C LEU A 301 8.38 19.08 13.67
N GLY A 302 7.58 19.99 14.19
CA GLY A 302 6.98 21.10 13.47
C GLY A 302 5.61 20.78 12.87
N VAL A 303 5.00 19.64 13.21
CA VAL A 303 3.63 19.30 12.81
C VAL A 303 2.64 20.10 13.64
N LYS A 304 1.72 20.81 12.99
CA LYS A 304 0.60 21.50 13.68
C LYS A 304 -0.55 20.51 13.83
N VAL A 305 -0.84 20.13 15.07
CA VAL A 305 -1.86 19.13 15.40
C VAL A 305 -3.15 19.81 15.83
N HIS A 306 -4.22 19.57 15.08
CA HIS A 306 -5.57 20.09 15.31
C HIS A 306 -6.51 18.94 15.70
N THR A 307 -6.67 18.71 16.99
CA THR A 307 -7.66 17.73 17.52
C THR A 307 -9.02 18.41 17.73
N SER A 308 -10.09 17.61 17.88
CA SER A 308 -11.48 18.08 17.99
C SER A 308 -11.88 18.98 16.80
N THR A 309 -11.31 18.76 15.63
CA THR A 309 -11.53 19.60 14.45
C THR A 309 -11.86 18.74 13.25
N ARG A 310 -13.14 18.66 12.92
CA ARG A 310 -13.62 17.88 11.77
C ARG A 310 -13.38 18.63 10.46
N VAL A 311 -12.88 17.93 9.46
CA VAL A 311 -12.85 18.40 8.08
C VAL A 311 -14.23 18.16 7.47
N THR A 312 -14.81 19.23 6.91
CA THR A 312 -16.18 19.24 6.35
C THR A 312 -16.23 19.45 4.85
N LEU A 313 -15.12 19.85 4.24
CA LEU A 313 -14.96 19.97 2.79
C LEU A 313 -13.51 19.66 2.40
N VAL A 314 -13.34 18.97 1.27
CA VAL A 314 -12.06 18.81 0.57
C VAL A 314 -12.27 19.14 -0.89
N ASP A 315 -11.42 20.00 -1.46
CA ASP A 315 -11.44 20.36 -2.89
C ASP A 315 -10.02 20.62 -3.43
N ALA A 316 -9.95 21.08 -4.68
CA ALA A 316 -8.67 21.35 -5.37
C ALA A 316 -7.79 22.43 -4.69
N ASN A 317 -8.35 23.25 -3.79
CA ASN A 317 -7.66 24.36 -3.14
C ASN A 317 -7.34 24.07 -1.66
N GLY A 318 -7.72 22.89 -1.14
CA GLY A 318 -7.44 22.48 0.23
C GLY A 318 -8.66 21.99 0.98
N ILE A 319 -8.85 22.41 2.22
CA ILE A 319 -9.92 21.92 3.10
C ILE A 319 -10.70 23.04 3.78
N ILE A 320 -11.91 22.73 4.27
CA ILE A 320 -12.57 23.47 5.37
C ILE A 320 -12.53 22.59 6.61
N ALA A 321 -11.98 23.12 7.70
CA ALA A 321 -11.86 22.43 8.99
C ALA A 321 -12.49 23.29 10.07
N GLY A 322 -13.57 22.81 10.70
CA GLY A 322 -14.47 23.67 11.46
C GLY A 322 -14.98 24.80 10.56
N ASP A 323 -14.81 26.06 10.99
CA ASP A 323 -15.23 27.26 10.24
C ASP A 323 -14.08 27.88 9.42
N LYS A 324 -12.90 27.23 9.37
CA LYS A 324 -11.71 27.83 8.75
C LYS A 324 -11.39 27.17 7.41
N ARG A 325 -11.21 28.01 6.37
CA ARG A 325 -10.62 27.59 5.10
C ARG A 325 -9.09 27.48 5.28
N VAL A 326 -8.52 26.36 4.85
CA VAL A 326 -7.09 26.11 4.81
C VAL A 326 -6.68 25.85 3.37
N LEU A 327 -5.89 26.76 2.81
CA LEU A 327 -5.36 26.61 1.45
C LEU A 327 -4.18 25.66 1.49
N ALA A 328 -4.25 24.60 0.68
CA ALA A 328 -3.22 23.58 0.55
C ALA A 328 -3.29 22.95 -0.83
N SER A 329 -2.15 22.71 -1.45
CA SER A 329 -2.07 21.99 -2.72
C SER A 329 -2.02 20.50 -2.56
N THR A 330 -1.72 19.99 -1.36
CA THR A 330 -1.64 18.56 -1.07
C THR A 330 -2.47 18.25 0.17
N VAL A 331 -3.51 17.45 -0.02
CA VAL A 331 -4.32 16.87 1.05
C VAL A 331 -4.19 15.35 0.99
N LEU A 332 -4.00 14.71 2.13
CA LEU A 332 -3.87 13.25 2.28
C LEU A 332 -4.94 12.73 3.22
N TRP A 333 -5.57 11.62 2.84
CA TRP A 333 -6.66 11.03 3.61
C TRP A 333 -6.19 9.80 4.39
N SER A 334 -6.32 9.85 5.71
CA SER A 334 -6.06 8.73 6.61
C SER A 334 -7.21 8.49 7.62
N ALA A 335 -8.34 9.16 7.40
CA ALA A 335 -9.52 9.06 8.24
C ALA A 335 -10.51 8.02 7.69
N GLY A 336 -10.90 7.07 8.54
CA GLY A 336 -11.93 6.09 8.21
C GLY A 336 -11.53 5.03 7.18
N VAL A 337 -12.03 3.83 7.42
CA VAL A 337 -11.89 2.69 6.52
C VAL A 337 -13.22 1.95 6.44
N LEU A 338 -13.51 1.37 5.28
CA LEU A 338 -14.62 0.45 5.06
C LEU A 338 -14.07 -0.91 4.66
N ALA A 339 -14.75 -1.96 5.07
CA ALA A 339 -14.47 -3.29 4.54
C ALA A 339 -14.75 -3.34 3.03
N SER A 340 -14.07 -4.25 2.34
CA SER A 340 -14.36 -4.59 0.96
C SER A 340 -15.83 -5.03 0.76
N PRO A 341 -16.35 -5.08 -0.46
CA PRO A 341 -17.75 -5.40 -0.72
C PRO A 341 -18.14 -6.87 -0.44
N ALA A 342 -17.31 -7.66 0.25
CA ALA A 342 -17.57 -9.07 0.55
C ALA A 342 -18.93 -9.33 1.21
N GLY A 343 -19.37 -8.46 2.13
CA GLY A 343 -20.70 -8.55 2.76
C GLY A 343 -21.83 -8.48 1.73
N ARG A 344 -21.72 -7.60 0.74
CA ARG A 344 -22.69 -7.50 -0.36
C ARG A 344 -22.68 -8.73 -1.28
N TRP A 345 -21.49 -9.26 -1.59
CA TRP A 345 -21.35 -10.46 -2.41
C TRP A 345 -22.01 -11.69 -1.78
N LEU A 346 -21.94 -11.78 -0.45
CA LEU A 346 -22.47 -12.91 0.32
C LEU A 346 -23.93 -12.71 0.78
N GLY A 347 -24.51 -11.50 0.65
CA GLY A 347 -25.76 -11.16 1.31
C GLY A 347 -25.72 -11.32 2.82
N ALA A 348 -24.53 -11.19 3.43
CA ALA A 348 -24.30 -11.45 4.85
C ALA A 348 -24.50 -10.19 5.69
N ALA A 349 -24.84 -10.36 6.96
CA ALA A 349 -24.93 -9.28 7.93
C ALA A 349 -23.56 -8.62 8.13
N THR A 350 -23.54 -7.28 8.23
CA THR A 350 -22.33 -6.50 8.42
C THR A 350 -22.47 -5.50 9.57
N ASP A 351 -21.33 -5.06 10.12
CA ASP A 351 -21.29 -3.92 11.04
C ASP A 351 -21.34 -2.58 10.28
N ARG A 352 -21.26 -1.46 11.02
CA ARG A 352 -21.29 -0.10 10.46
C ARG A 352 -20.13 0.21 9.49
N SER A 353 -19.02 -0.52 9.60
CA SER A 353 -17.86 -0.39 8.72
C SER A 353 -17.90 -1.36 7.54
N GLY A 354 -19.03 -2.07 7.34
CA GLY A 354 -19.22 -3.07 6.28
C GLY A 354 -18.49 -4.40 6.53
N ARG A 355 -17.92 -4.63 7.72
CA ARG A 355 -17.25 -5.89 8.05
C ARG A 355 -18.29 -6.98 8.26
N VAL A 356 -18.07 -8.15 7.65
CA VAL A 356 -18.98 -9.31 7.74
C VAL A 356 -18.97 -9.88 9.15
N ILE A 357 -20.16 -10.02 9.75
CA ILE A 357 -20.31 -10.65 11.06
C ILE A 357 -20.12 -12.16 10.89
N VAL A 358 -19.13 -12.72 11.60
CA VAL A 358 -18.75 -14.12 11.50
C VAL A 358 -19.01 -14.89 12.80
N ASN A 359 -19.10 -16.22 12.68
CA ASN A 359 -19.16 -17.13 13.80
C ASN A 359 -17.81 -17.19 14.55
N SER A 360 -17.78 -17.85 15.70
CA SER A 360 -16.55 -18.04 16.50
C SER A 360 -15.48 -18.92 15.82
N ASP A 361 -15.83 -19.64 14.75
CA ASP A 361 -14.92 -20.38 13.88
C ASP A 361 -14.57 -19.62 12.57
N LEU A 362 -14.95 -18.33 12.50
CA LEU A 362 -14.73 -17.40 11.38
C LEU A 362 -15.50 -17.76 10.10
N SER A 363 -16.43 -18.74 10.16
CA SER A 363 -17.38 -19.00 9.07
C SER A 363 -18.51 -17.97 9.09
N ILE A 364 -19.24 -17.84 7.98
CA ILE A 364 -20.47 -17.04 7.95
C ILE A 364 -21.69 -17.89 8.39
N PRO A 365 -22.70 -17.30 9.02
CA PRO A 365 -23.93 -18.01 9.34
C PRO A 365 -24.58 -18.65 8.10
N GLY A 366 -24.96 -19.92 8.22
CA GLY A 366 -25.58 -20.69 7.14
C GLY A 366 -24.61 -21.34 6.13
N HIS A 367 -23.34 -20.91 6.07
CA HIS A 367 -22.33 -21.43 5.15
C HIS A 367 -21.02 -21.77 5.89
N PRO A 368 -20.95 -22.96 6.52
CA PRO A 368 -19.77 -23.35 7.29
C PRO A 368 -18.50 -23.53 6.45
N GLU A 369 -18.64 -23.64 5.13
CA GLU A 369 -17.54 -23.72 4.15
C GLU A 369 -17.00 -22.36 3.72
N VAL A 370 -17.66 -21.24 4.05
CA VAL A 370 -17.27 -19.88 3.68
C VAL A 370 -16.75 -19.14 4.91
N PHE A 371 -15.51 -18.67 4.82
CA PHE A 371 -14.82 -17.95 5.88
C PHE A 371 -14.52 -16.52 5.46
N VAL A 372 -14.65 -15.59 6.40
CA VAL A 372 -14.23 -14.19 6.20
C VAL A 372 -13.23 -13.83 7.28
N ILE A 373 -12.09 -13.26 6.91
CA ILE A 373 -10.96 -12.99 7.80
C ILE A 373 -10.30 -11.63 7.54
N GLY A 374 -9.52 -11.18 8.51
CA GLY A 374 -8.82 -9.91 8.47
C GLY A 374 -9.76 -8.72 8.53
N ASP A 375 -9.34 -7.62 7.95
CA ASP A 375 -10.06 -6.34 8.02
C ASP A 375 -11.45 -6.39 7.37
N THR A 376 -11.77 -7.47 6.62
CA THR A 376 -13.09 -7.72 6.03
C THR A 376 -14.10 -8.28 7.03
N ALA A 377 -13.62 -8.89 8.13
CA ALA A 377 -14.44 -9.59 9.13
C ALA A 377 -14.68 -8.79 10.39
N HIS A 378 -15.90 -8.85 10.92
CA HIS A 378 -16.21 -8.45 12.29
C HIS A 378 -16.10 -9.67 13.20
N VAL A 379 -14.93 -9.86 13.79
CA VAL A 379 -14.61 -10.98 14.68
C VAL A 379 -14.67 -10.50 16.12
N VAL A 380 -15.46 -11.18 16.94
CA VAL A 380 -15.48 -11.01 18.40
C VAL A 380 -14.89 -12.26 19.03
N ALA A 381 -13.76 -12.14 19.72
CA ALA A 381 -13.07 -13.30 20.26
C ALA A 381 -12.39 -13.01 21.60
N PRO A 382 -12.21 -14.05 22.46
CA PRO A 382 -11.34 -13.95 23.61
C PRO A 382 -9.92 -13.59 23.20
N SER A 383 -9.26 -12.76 24.00
CA SER A 383 -7.85 -12.42 23.77
C SER A 383 -6.98 -12.69 24.99
N ARG A 384 -5.66 -12.82 24.74
CA ARG A 384 -4.63 -12.92 25.76
C ARG A 384 -3.42 -12.08 25.33
N ASN A 385 -2.79 -11.42 26.26
CA ASN A 385 -1.59 -10.62 26.00
C ASN A 385 -0.32 -11.49 25.84
N LEU A 386 0.83 -10.86 25.65
CA LEU A 386 2.13 -11.55 25.51
C LEU A 386 2.51 -12.41 26.70
N LEU A 387 2.04 -12.08 27.91
CA LEU A 387 2.25 -12.86 29.14
C LEU A 387 1.25 -14.00 29.32
N GLY A 388 0.33 -14.19 28.36
CA GLY A 388 -0.71 -15.21 28.42
C GLY A 388 -1.91 -14.84 29.30
N ILE A 389 -1.95 -13.62 29.85
CA ILE A 389 -3.04 -13.11 30.66
C ILE A 389 -4.25 -12.87 29.74
N LYS A 390 -5.37 -13.53 30.07
CA LYS A 390 -6.63 -13.37 29.33
C LYS A 390 -7.26 -12.02 29.63
N ALA A 391 -7.84 -11.40 28.60
CA ALA A 391 -8.72 -10.25 28.79
C ALA A 391 -10.00 -10.71 29.52
N ALA A 392 -10.56 -9.81 30.32
CA ALA A 392 -11.80 -10.09 31.10
C ALA A 392 -12.98 -10.33 30.14
N GLU A 393 -13.07 -9.59 29.06
CA GLU A 393 -14.15 -9.66 28.09
C GLU A 393 -13.60 -9.98 26.68
N PRO A 394 -14.38 -10.67 25.83
CA PRO A 394 -14.08 -10.77 24.40
C PRO A 394 -13.99 -9.38 23.77
N MET A 395 -13.08 -9.23 22.82
CA MET A 395 -12.90 -7.97 22.10
C MET A 395 -13.19 -8.09 20.60
N VAL A 396 -13.61 -6.99 20.00
CA VAL A 396 -13.68 -6.88 18.55
C VAL A 396 -12.25 -6.80 18.02
N MET A 397 -11.92 -7.63 17.05
CA MET A 397 -10.57 -7.64 16.47
C MET A 397 -10.30 -6.32 15.76
N PRO A 398 -9.14 -5.69 16.03
CA PRO A 398 -8.72 -4.49 15.31
C PRO A 398 -8.32 -4.83 13.87
N GLY A 399 -8.54 -3.88 12.95
CA GLY A 399 -8.15 -4.00 11.54
C GLY A 399 -6.65 -3.78 11.33
N VAL A 400 -5.83 -4.71 11.83
CA VAL A 400 -4.38 -4.70 11.71
C VAL A 400 -3.83 -6.06 11.27
N ALA A 401 -2.57 -6.12 10.87
CA ALA A 401 -1.96 -7.33 10.31
C ALA A 401 -2.00 -8.56 11.25
N GLN A 402 -1.85 -8.36 12.56
CA GLN A 402 -1.72 -9.46 13.53
C GLN A 402 -2.97 -10.34 13.68
N PRO A 403 -4.20 -9.82 13.85
CA PRO A 403 -5.41 -10.64 13.79
C PRO A 403 -5.53 -11.37 12.46
N ALA A 404 -5.39 -10.69 11.33
CA ALA A 404 -5.51 -11.29 10.00
C ALA A 404 -4.57 -12.50 9.79
N ILE A 405 -3.32 -12.41 10.27
CA ILE A 405 -2.34 -13.51 10.24
C ILE A 405 -2.82 -14.71 11.09
N GLN A 406 -3.32 -14.43 12.30
CA GLN A 406 -3.75 -15.48 13.23
C GLN A 406 -5.05 -16.13 12.78
N GLU A 407 -6.00 -15.35 12.29
CA GLU A 407 -7.24 -15.82 11.69
C GLU A 407 -6.97 -16.71 10.48
N GLY A 408 -6.08 -16.28 9.59
CA GLY A 408 -5.68 -17.09 8.43
C GLY A 408 -5.07 -18.44 8.82
N ARG A 409 -4.21 -18.48 9.83
CA ARG A 409 -3.62 -19.73 10.35
C ARG A 409 -4.67 -20.61 11.03
N TYR A 410 -5.62 -20.00 11.71
CA TYR A 410 -6.71 -20.72 12.36
C TYR A 410 -7.63 -21.38 11.33
N VAL A 411 -8.10 -20.64 10.32
CA VAL A 411 -8.96 -21.17 9.26
C VAL A 411 -8.26 -22.28 8.49
N ALA A 412 -6.97 -22.12 8.17
CA ALA A 412 -6.19 -23.17 7.53
C ALA A 412 -6.13 -24.44 8.37
N ARG A 413 -5.91 -24.32 9.69
CA ARG A 413 -5.92 -25.46 10.61
C ARG A 413 -7.31 -26.12 10.65
N LEU A 414 -8.38 -25.33 10.68
CA LEU A 414 -9.76 -25.82 10.71
C LEU A 414 -10.08 -26.61 9.43
N ILE A 415 -9.80 -26.06 8.24
CA ILE A 415 -9.99 -26.73 6.96
C ILE A 415 -9.18 -28.03 6.90
N ARG A 416 -7.90 -27.99 7.28
CA ARG A 416 -7.05 -29.18 7.33
C ARG A 416 -7.62 -30.27 8.24
N CYS A 417 -8.15 -29.92 9.39
CA CYS A 417 -8.81 -30.88 10.30
C CYS A 417 -10.08 -31.48 9.68
N ARG A 418 -10.90 -30.66 9.00
CA ARG A 418 -12.12 -31.14 8.30
C ARG A 418 -11.77 -32.13 7.21
N VAL A 419 -10.80 -31.80 6.33
CA VAL A 419 -10.39 -32.67 5.22
C VAL A 419 -9.76 -33.97 5.71
N LEU A 420 -8.92 -33.90 6.72
CA LEU A 420 -8.28 -35.08 7.31
C LEU A 420 -9.15 -35.81 8.35
N ARG A 421 -10.41 -35.42 8.53
CA ARG A 421 -11.36 -35.98 9.52
C ARG A 421 -10.77 -36.03 10.94
N LYS A 422 -10.00 -35.04 11.32
CA LYS A 422 -9.40 -34.89 12.66
C LYS A 422 -10.28 -34.05 13.57
N LYS A 423 -10.00 -34.10 14.89
CA LYS A 423 -10.66 -33.26 15.88
C LYS A 423 -10.48 -31.78 15.51
N LEU A 424 -11.59 -31.05 15.45
CA LEU A 424 -11.60 -29.62 15.13
C LEU A 424 -10.91 -28.81 16.23
N PRO A 425 -10.23 -27.70 15.86
CA PRO A 425 -9.69 -26.78 16.84
C PRO A 425 -10.83 -26.11 17.66
N PRO A 426 -10.54 -25.63 18.89
CA PRO A 426 -11.48 -24.80 19.62
C PRO A 426 -11.78 -23.51 18.87
N PRO A 427 -12.82 -22.75 19.23
CA PRO A 427 -13.10 -21.43 18.68
C PRO A 427 -11.86 -20.53 18.63
N PHE A 428 -11.86 -19.56 17.69
CA PHE A 428 -10.75 -18.65 17.53
C PHE A 428 -10.47 -17.85 18.83
N SER A 429 -9.22 -17.67 19.14
CA SER A 429 -8.76 -16.86 20.26
C SER A 429 -7.53 -16.07 19.84
N TYR A 430 -7.52 -14.77 20.11
CA TYR A 430 -6.49 -13.84 19.69
C TYR A 430 -5.34 -13.76 20.69
N TRP A 431 -4.11 -13.82 20.18
CA TRP A 431 -2.93 -13.50 20.96
C TRP A 431 -2.53 -12.06 20.65
N ASP A 432 -2.92 -11.16 21.55
CA ASP A 432 -2.69 -9.72 21.45
C ASP A 432 -1.23 -9.39 21.78
N LYS A 433 -0.48 -8.96 20.78
CA LYS A 433 0.92 -8.59 20.93
C LYS A 433 1.12 -7.10 21.20
N GLY A 434 0.01 -6.35 21.33
CA GLY A 434 0.02 -4.90 21.49
C GLY A 434 0.17 -4.13 20.19
N ASP A 435 0.24 -2.81 20.34
CA ASP A 435 0.29 -1.85 19.23
C ASP A 435 1.55 -1.00 19.29
N LEU A 436 2.08 -0.69 18.12
CA LEU A 436 3.28 0.11 17.94
C LEU A 436 3.02 1.18 16.87
N ALA A 437 3.40 2.42 17.14
CA ALA A 437 3.34 3.50 16.16
C ALA A 437 4.63 4.32 16.19
N ILE A 438 5.23 4.55 15.02
CA ILE A 438 6.38 5.46 14.91
C ILE A 438 5.91 6.91 14.85
N VAL A 439 6.68 7.80 15.44
CA VAL A 439 6.42 9.25 15.42
C VAL A 439 7.71 9.96 15.00
N GLY A 440 8.17 9.64 13.80
CA GLY A 440 9.43 10.13 13.27
C GLY A 440 10.64 9.26 13.63
N ARG A 441 11.82 9.73 13.24
CA ARG A 441 13.06 8.98 13.38
C ARG A 441 13.46 8.84 14.86
N ALA A 442 13.79 7.62 15.25
CA ALA A 442 14.25 7.30 16.60
C ALA A 442 13.22 7.53 17.72
N TYR A 443 11.94 7.67 17.38
CA TYR A 443 10.88 7.82 18.36
C TYR A 443 9.64 7.02 17.94
N ALA A 444 9.12 6.21 18.84
CA ALA A 444 7.86 5.48 18.69
C ALA A 444 7.09 5.48 20.02
N VAL A 445 5.85 5.06 19.97
CA VAL A 445 5.04 4.71 21.14
C VAL A 445 4.68 3.23 21.06
N ALA A 446 4.74 2.55 22.20
CA ALA A 446 4.51 1.13 22.35
C ALA A 446 3.47 0.88 23.45
N ASP A 447 2.40 0.22 23.09
CA ASP A 447 1.40 -0.35 24.00
C ASP A 447 1.47 -1.87 23.90
N LEU A 448 2.14 -2.52 24.85
CA LEU A 448 2.23 -3.97 24.93
C LEU A 448 1.16 -4.56 25.86
N ARG A 449 0.13 -3.80 26.21
CA ARG A 449 -1.01 -4.15 27.11
C ARG A 449 -0.62 -4.28 28.57
N PHE A 450 0.59 -4.66 28.91
CA PHE A 450 1.10 -4.77 30.29
C PHE A 450 2.13 -3.70 30.63
N VAL A 451 2.72 -3.08 29.61
CA VAL A 451 3.64 -1.97 29.75
C VAL A 451 3.47 -0.97 28.61
N HIS A 452 3.55 0.31 28.92
CA HIS A 452 3.36 1.43 28.00
C HIS A 452 4.59 2.34 28.06
N PHE A 453 5.29 2.52 26.93
CA PHE A 453 6.48 3.37 26.88
C PHE A 453 6.61 4.07 25.52
N GLY A 454 7.42 5.09 25.46
CA GLY A 454 7.70 5.82 24.22
C GLY A 454 9.13 6.31 24.18
N GLY A 455 9.60 6.71 23.02
CA GLY A 455 10.96 7.18 22.79
C GLY A 455 11.80 6.19 22.01
N PHE A 456 13.12 6.26 22.18
CA PHE A 456 14.08 5.44 21.43
C PHE A 456 13.90 3.94 21.68
N SER A 457 13.65 3.51 22.92
CA SER A 457 13.40 2.10 23.24
C SER A 457 12.18 1.53 22.51
N ALA A 458 11.09 2.30 22.45
CA ALA A 458 9.91 1.92 21.67
C ALA A 458 10.22 1.83 20.17
N TRP A 459 11.06 2.74 19.67
CA TRP A 459 11.52 2.71 18.28
C TRP A 459 12.34 1.45 17.96
N VAL A 460 13.24 1.03 18.85
CA VAL A 460 14.01 -0.23 18.67
C VAL A 460 13.08 -1.43 18.60
N VAL A 461 12.09 -1.52 19.50
CA VAL A 461 11.08 -2.59 19.49
C VAL A 461 10.26 -2.54 18.20
N TRP A 462 9.82 -1.35 17.80
CA TRP A 462 9.08 -1.14 16.56
C TRP A 462 9.90 -1.61 15.35
N ALA A 463 11.18 -1.19 15.25
CA ALA A 463 12.08 -1.57 14.16
C ALA A 463 12.28 -3.08 14.08
N PHE A 464 12.55 -3.72 15.21
CA PHE A 464 12.74 -5.17 15.29
C PHE A 464 11.48 -5.93 14.83
N VAL A 465 10.30 -5.56 15.34
CA VAL A 465 9.03 -6.22 14.98
C VAL A 465 8.74 -6.08 13.49
N HIS A 466 8.98 -4.89 12.90
CA HIS A 466 8.70 -4.66 11.49
C HIS A 466 9.68 -5.40 10.57
N ILE A 467 10.99 -5.37 10.85
CA ILE A 467 11.98 -6.14 10.09
C ILE A 467 11.70 -7.64 10.19
N TYR A 468 11.45 -8.16 11.40
CA TYR A 468 11.14 -9.58 11.59
C TYR A 468 9.90 -10.02 10.79
N SER A 469 8.91 -9.16 10.69
CA SER A 469 7.63 -9.44 10.04
C SER A 469 7.66 -9.34 8.50
N LEU A 470 8.72 -8.77 7.90
CA LEU A 470 8.91 -8.77 6.46
C LEU A 470 9.09 -10.20 5.93
N ILE A 471 8.50 -10.49 4.76
CA ILE A 471 8.37 -11.86 4.27
C ILE A 471 9.70 -12.45 3.81
N ASN A 472 10.50 -11.69 3.04
CA ASN A 472 11.72 -12.17 2.44
C ASN A 472 12.94 -11.76 3.23
N PHE A 473 13.94 -12.64 3.31
CA PHE A 473 15.21 -12.31 3.99
C PHE A 473 15.93 -11.14 3.31
N ALA A 474 15.96 -11.12 1.97
CA ALA A 474 16.55 -10.01 1.22
C ALA A 474 15.92 -8.67 1.58
N ASN A 475 14.58 -8.59 1.62
CA ASN A 475 13.87 -7.38 1.99
C ASN A 475 14.23 -6.92 3.42
N ARG A 476 14.37 -7.85 4.37
CA ARG A 476 14.82 -7.52 5.74
C ARG A 476 16.19 -6.86 5.76
N LEU A 477 17.13 -7.41 4.99
CA LEU A 477 18.49 -6.88 4.91
C LEU A 477 18.51 -5.50 4.23
N PHE A 478 17.81 -5.34 3.10
CA PHE A 478 17.74 -4.06 2.38
C PHE A 478 17.09 -2.97 3.21
N VAL A 479 15.95 -3.23 3.85
CA VAL A 479 15.29 -2.26 4.74
C VAL A 479 16.20 -1.88 5.92
N LEU A 480 16.89 -2.85 6.52
CA LEU A 480 17.83 -2.58 7.63
C LEU A 480 18.98 -1.66 7.17
N LEU A 481 19.59 -1.95 6.01
CA LEU A 481 20.67 -1.13 5.46
C LEU A 481 20.18 0.27 5.09
N GLN A 482 18.99 0.37 4.48
CA GLN A 482 18.37 1.63 4.11
C GLN A 482 18.05 2.50 5.33
N TRP A 483 17.51 1.90 6.40
CA TRP A 483 17.27 2.61 7.65
C TRP A 483 18.57 3.05 8.30
N GLY A 484 19.60 2.19 8.32
CA GLY A 484 20.93 2.55 8.82
C GLY A 484 21.53 3.72 8.06
N PHE A 485 21.50 3.67 6.73
CA PHE A 485 21.96 4.76 5.88
C PHE A 485 21.18 6.06 6.12
N ALA A 486 19.84 6.01 6.12
CA ALA A 486 19.01 7.18 6.37
C ALA A 486 19.20 7.73 7.79
N PHE A 487 19.45 6.85 8.79
CA PHE A 487 19.71 7.26 10.15
C PHE A 487 21.02 8.06 10.28
N ILE A 488 22.09 7.63 9.58
CA ILE A 488 23.40 8.29 9.62
C ILE A 488 23.40 9.56 8.77
N THR A 489 22.96 9.45 7.51
CA THR A 489 23.11 10.52 6.52
C THR A 489 21.99 11.57 6.55
N LYS A 490 20.84 11.25 7.17
CA LYS A 490 19.61 12.04 7.15
C LYS A 490 19.05 12.24 5.73
N ARG A 491 19.49 11.46 4.75
CA ARG A 491 19.05 11.53 3.35
C ARG A 491 18.01 10.47 3.05
N ARG A 492 17.11 10.77 2.10
CA ARG A 492 16.16 9.84 1.51
C ARG A 492 16.57 9.59 0.06
N GLN A 493 16.52 8.34 -0.40
CA GLN A 493 17.04 7.99 -1.72
C GLN A 493 15.97 7.97 -2.80
N VAL A 494 14.72 7.62 -2.47
CA VAL A 494 13.65 7.43 -3.44
C VAL A 494 12.90 8.75 -3.66
N ARG A 495 13.54 9.68 -4.40
CA ARG A 495 13.01 11.04 -4.67
C ARG A 495 12.72 11.27 -6.14
N ILE A 496 12.34 10.22 -6.85
CA ILE A 496 12.00 10.24 -8.26
C ILE A 496 10.50 10.09 -8.41
N PHE A 497 9.89 10.85 -9.31
CA PHE A 497 8.50 10.70 -9.71
C PHE A 497 8.37 10.72 -11.24
N PRO A 498 7.34 10.03 -11.83
CA PRO A 498 7.13 10.00 -13.26
C PRO A 498 6.78 11.39 -13.83
N SER A 499 7.39 11.78 -14.96
CA SER A 499 7.13 13.06 -15.64
C SER A 499 5.68 13.27 -16.10
N GLN A 500 4.89 12.22 -16.19
CA GLN A 500 3.46 12.29 -16.51
C GLN A 500 2.65 13.04 -15.43
N MET A 501 3.06 13.01 -14.16
CA MET A 501 2.41 13.75 -13.08
C MET A 501 2.49 15.26 -13.26
N GLU A 502 3.58 15.79 -13.82
CA GLU A 502 3.70 17.20 -14.12
C GLU A 502 2.71 17.65 -15.20
N ARG A 503 2.44 16.79 -16.20
CA ARG A 503 1.51 17.07 -17.31
C ARG A 503 0.06 17.03 -16.87
N GLN A 504 -0.29 16.24 -15.87
CA GLN A 504 -1.66 16.08 -15.33
C GLN A 504 -2.01 17.13 -14.28
N ALA A 505 -1.01 17.80 -13.74
CA ALA A 505 -1.21 18.79 -12.71
C ALA A 505 -1.85 20.07 -13.28
N PRO A 506 -2.80 20.73 -12.58
CA PRO A 506 -3.44 21.97 -13.02
C PRO A 506 -2.40 23.01 -13.42
N ARG A 507 -2.55 23.61 -14.60
CA ARG A 507 -1.68 24.72 -15.02
C ARG A 507 -1.89 25.87 -14.05
N LEU A 508 -0.82 26.30 -13.42
CA LEU A 508 -0.82 27.55 -12.64
C LEU A 508 -1.10 28.69 -13.62
N GLN A 509 -2.30 29.29 -13.52
CA GLN A 509 -2.58 30.49 -14.32
C GLN A 509 -1.79 31.62 -13.73
N PRO A 510 -0.96 32.34 -14.54
CA PRO A 510 -0.42 33.61 -14.08
C PRO A 510 -1.62 34.53 -13.82
N ARG A 511 -1.67 35.13 -12.67
CA ARG A 511 -2.61 36.23 -12.44
C ARG A 511 -2.20 37.38 -13.37
N ALA A 512 -3.18 37.81 -14.22
CA ALA A 512 -3.08 38.98 -15.02
C ALA A 512 -2.87 40.24 -14.18
#